data_7cddad94ff8d9c8e73b93c8163d585a3
#
_entry.id   7cddad94ff8d9c8e73b93c8163d585a3
#
_cell.length_a   1.000
_cell.length_b   1.000
_cell.length_c   1.000
_cell.angle_alpha   90.00
_cell.angle_beta   90.00
_cell.angle_gamma   90.00
#
_symmetry.space_group_name_H-M   'P 1'
#
loop_
_entity.id
_entity.type
_entity.pdbx_description
1 polymer ?
#
loop_
_entity_poly.entity_id
_entity_poly.type
_entity_poly.pdbx_seq_one_letter_code
_entity_poly.pdbx_strand_id
1 'polypeptide(L)'
;STAMMLQVKLERKFGTLLRIKKVLSYRNLSQHDIDSVDFIFSTVPLPGVQSDMIIEVVPILTEQDLRDIEYRIQTEPEKRIEYRKFFKEEIFFPALEAQSAKEAIEKITNRMIQCGYLDERTKASVFEREKLSSTELAGMIAVPHAVENFMQDPAVGVAVLEKPIIWNRVNVQLVFLLSIPRPFYKMLEPVIQSIYYNFVTRNGFQRMEKSRSFKELLNIL
;
A
#
# COMPACT_ATOMS: atom_id res chain seq x y z
N SER A 1 13.27 -6.26 -29.80
CA SER A 1 13.18 -5.03 -28.99
C SER A 1 12.86 -5.38 -27.55
N THR A 2 13.16 -4.48 -26.62
CA THR A 2 12.84 -4.64 -25.20
C THR A 2 11.38 -4.96 -24.94
N ALA A 3 10.47 -4.31 -25.67
CA ALA A 3 9.04 -4.57 -25.57
C ALA A 3 8.65 -6.02 -25.94
N MET A 4 9.28 -6.61 -26.94
CA MET A 4 9.03 -8.02 -27.31
C MET A 4 9.55 -8.98 -26.24
N MET A 5 10.68 -8.71 -25.61
CA MET A 5 11.18 -9.53 -24.50
C MET A 5 10.24 -9.48 -23.30
N LEU A 6 9.75 -8.28 -22.95
CA LEU A 6 8.74 -8.10 -21.92
C LEU A 6 7.46 -8.83 -22.24
N GLN A 7 6.95 -8.72 -23.47
CA GLN A 7 5.76 -9.46 -23.93
C GLN A 7 5.90 -10.94 -23.67
N VAL A 8 6.95 -11.58 -24.16
CA VAL A 8 7.18 -13.03 -23.99
C VAL A 8 7.23 -13.40 -22.50
N LYS A 9 7.89 -12.59 -21.68
CA LYS A 9 8.01 -12.86 -20.23
C LYS A 9 6.66 -12.73 -19.51
N LEU A 10 5.88 -11.70 -19.84
CA LEU A 10 4.55 -11.47 -19.29
C LEU A 10 3.56 -12.55 -19.71
N GLU A 11 3.54 -12.91 -21.00
CA GLU A 11 2.68 -13.99 -21.53
C GLU A 11 3.02 -15.34 -20.89
N ARG A 12 4.29 -15.65 -20.73
CA ARG A 12 4.74 -16.89 -20.09
C ARG A 12 4.32 -16.96 -18.62
N LYS A 13 4.43 -15.87 -17.89
CA LYS A 13 4.11 -15.83 -16.45
C LYS A 13 2.62 -15.68 -16.17
N PHE A 14 1.93 -14.85 -16.94
CA PHE A 14 0.56 -14.39 -16.68
C PHE A 14 -0.45 -14.73 -17.81
N GLY A 15 -0.10 -15.60 -18.74
CA GLY A 15 -0.95 -15.90 -19.91
C GLY A 15 -2.33 -16.45 -19.59
N THR A 16 -2.57 -16.92 -18.36
CA THR A 16 -3.89 -17.33 -17.86
C THR A 16 -4.68 -16.17 -17.23
N LEU A 17 -4.00 -15.07 -16.85
CA LEU A 17 -4.57 -13.93 -16.14
C LEU A 17 -4.71 -12.69 -17.03
N LEU A 18 -3.88 -12.56 -18.08
CA LEU A 18 -3.91 -11.43 -18.99
C LEU A 18 -3.72 -11.85 -20.44
N ARG A 19 -4.25 -11.03 -21.33
CA ARG A 19 -4.05 -11.15 -22.78
C ARG A 19 -3.44 -9.86 -23.30
N ILE A 20 -2.28 -9.94 -23.91
CA ILE A 20 -1.65 -8.80 -24.57
C ILE A 20 -2.38 -8.50 -25.87
N LYS A 21 -3.02 -7.35 -25.93
CA LYS A 21 -3.80 -6.92 -27.09
C LYS A 21 -2.91 -6.34 -28.18
N LYS A 22 -1.91 -5.55 -27.78
CA LYS A 22 -1.07 -4.81 -28.73
C LYS A 22 0.26 -4.42 -28.09
N VAL A 23 1.31 -4.37 -28.85
CA VAL A 23 2.60 -3.81 -28.47
C VAL A 23 2.88 -2.62 -29.37
N LEU A 24 3.12 -1.46 -28.77
CA LEU A 24 3.28 -0.18 -29.47
C LEU A 24 4.54 0.56 -29.03
N SER A 25 5.02 1.44 -29.90
CA SER A 25 5.83 2.56 -29.42
C SER A 25 4.94 3.59 -28.72
N TYR A 26 5.45 4.18 -27.66
CA TYR A 26 4.78 5.26 -26.92
C TYR A 26 4.24 6.39 -27.86
N ARG A 27 4.96 6.71 -28.93
CA ARG A 27 4.56 7.75 -29.89
C ARG A 27 3.29 7.37 -30.70
N ASN A 28 2.96 6.09 -30.74
CA ASN A 28 1.82 5.57 -31.52
C ASN A 28 0.62 5.21 -30.61
N LEU A 29 0.71 5.54 -29.30
CA LEU A 29 -0.37 5.31 -28.38
C LEU A 29 -1.51 6.30 -28.61
N SER A 30 -2.69 5.78 -28.99
CA SER A 30 -3.90 6.58 -29.22
C SER A 30 -4.86 6.50 -28.03
N GLN A 31 -5.79 7.46 -27.93
CA GLN A 31 -6.85 7.41 -26.93
C GLN A 31 -7.70 6.13 -27.07
N HIS A 32 -7.96 5.70 -28.31
CA HIS A 32 -8.68 4.45 -28.58
C HIS A 32 -7.94 3.23 -28.03
N ASP A 33 -6.61 3.19 -28.11
CA ASP A 33 -5.82 2.09 -27.52
C ASP A 33 -5.96 2.09 -26.00
N ILE A 34 -5.90 3.27 -25.36
CA ILE A 34 -6.05 3.45 -23.91
C ILE A 34 -7.44 2.96 -23.46
N ASP A 35 -8.51 3.41 -24.11
CA ASP A 35 -9.89 3.10 -23.74
C ASP A 35 -10.24 1.62 -23.96
N SER A 36 -9.43 0.88 -24.72
CA SER A 36 -9.68 -0.49 -25.11
C SER A 36 -9.00 -1.57 -24.26
N VAL A 37 -8.28 -1.17 -23.20
CA VAL A 37 -7.49 -2.07 -22.33
C VAL A 37 -7.70 -1.78 -20.86
N ASP A 38 -7.45 -2.79 -20.03
CA ASP A 38 -7.52 -2.65 -18.57
C ASP A 38 -6.20 -2.13 -18.00
N PHE A 39 -5.07 -2.49 -18.61
CA PHE A 39 -3.73 -2.12 -18.18
C PHE A 39 -2.81 -1.77 -19.33
N ILE A 40 -1.86 -0.88 -19.05
CA ILE A 40 -0.77 -0.53 -19.97
C ILE A 40 0.55 -0.77 -19.26
N PHE A 41 1.32 -1.75 -19.73
CA PHE A 41 2.70 -1.97 -19.27
C PHE A 41 3.63 -1.03 -19.99
N SER A 42 4.30 -0.14 -19.28
CA SER A 42 5.18 0.86 -19.89
C SER A 42 6.55 0.92 -19.23
N THR A 43 7.59 1.06 -20.05
CA THR A 43 8.97 1.30 -19.59
C THR A 43 9.31 2.80 -19.52
N VAL A 44 8.35 3.66 -19.86
CA VAL A 44 8.50 5.12 -19.86
C VAL A 44 7.28 5.77 -19.24
N PRO A 45 7.40 6.96 -18.62
CA PRO A 45 6.23 7.70 -18.14
C PRO A 45 5.26 8.01 -19.27
N LEU A 46 3.96 7.91 -18.99
CA LEU A 46 2.87 8.20 -19.92
C LEU A 46 2.03 9.37 -19.38
N PRO A 47 2.45 10.63 -19.61
CA PRO A 47 1.68 11.78 -19.17
C PRO A 47 0.30 11.80 -19.87
N GLY A 48 -0.75 12.10 -19.10
CA GLY A 48 -2.13 12.15 -19.61
C GLY A 48 -2.89 10.82 -19.61
N VAL A 49 -2.25 9.72 -19.22
CA VAL A 49 -2.93 8.44 -18.97
C VAL A 49 -3.20 8.30 -17.47
N GLN A 50 -4.36 7.75 -17.09
CA GLN A 50 -4.69 7.51 -15.70
C GLN A 50 -3.66 6.58 -15.05
N SER A 51 -3.13 6.98 -13.90
CA SER A 51 -2.00 6.30 -13.23
C SER A 51 -2.33 4.88 -12.78
N ASP A 52 -3.60 4.59 -12.46
CA ASP A 52 -4.07 3.26 -12.05
C ASP A 52 -4.12 2.24 -13.20
N MET A 53 -4.18 2.71 -14.46
CA MET A 53 -4.07 1.86 -15.64
C MET A 53 -2.61 1.52 -15.98
N ILE A 54 -1.64 2.29 -15.52
CA ILE A 54 -0.24 2.14 -15.88
C ILE A 54 0.46 1.20 -14.90
N ILE A 55 1.06 0.15 -15.42
CA ILE A 55 2.02 -0.69 -14.70
C ILE A 55 3.41 -0.36 -15.25
N GLU A 56 4.16 0.44 -14.50
CA GLU A 56 5.54 0.74 -14.84
C GLU A 56 6.39 -0.52 -14.70
N VAL A 57 7.16 -0.84 -15.72
CA VAL A 57 8.00 -2.01 -15.77
C VAL A 57 9.41 -1.65 -16.17
N VAL A 58 10.38 -2.37 -15.60
CA VAL A 58 11.78 -2.28 -16.04
C VAL A 58 12.05 -3.31 -17.15
N PRO A 59 13.03 -3.06 -18.03
CA PRO A 59 13.36 -3.99 -19.11
C PRO A 59 13.71 -5.41 -18.64
N ILE A 60 14.31 -5.52 -17.45
CA ILE A 60 14.65 -6.80 -16.82
C ILE A 60 13.81 -6.96 -15.56
N LEU A 61 12.74 -7.76 -15.64
CA LEU A 61 11.86 -8.04 -14.52
C LEU A 61 12.51 -9.00 -13.52
N THR A 62 12.49 -8.60 -12.25
CA THR A 62 12.87 -9.45 -11.11
C THR A 62 11.66 -10.26 -10.62
N GLU A 63 11.89 -11.21 -9.70
CA GLU A 63 10.78 -11.94 -9.07
C GLU A 63 9.87 -11.01 -8.23
N GLN A 64 10.44 -9.93 -7.67
CA GLN A 64 9.65 -8.93 -6.96
C GLN A 64 8.74 -8.16 -7.93
N ASP A 65 9.29 -7.71 -9.07
CA ASP A 65 8.48 -7.03 -10.10
C ASP A 65 7.32 -7.92 -10.57
N LEU A 66 7.56 -9.22 -10.74
CA LEU A 66 6.53 -10.17 -11.14
C LEU A 66 5.43 -10.31 -10.07
N ARG A 67 5.77 -10.34 -8.78
CA ARG A 67 4.77 -10.35 -7.70
C ARG A 67 3.96 -9.07 -7.66
N ASP A 68 4.59 -7.93 -7.85
CA ASP A 68 3.93 -6.61 -7.87
C ASP A 68 2.97 -6.48 -9.06
N ILE A 69 3.37 -7.00 -10.23
CA ILE A 69 2.52 -7.08 -11.42
C ILE A 69 1.31 -7.99 -11.16
N GLU A 70 1.54 -9.17 -10.61
CA GLU A 70 0.46 -10.13 -10.28
C GLU A 70 -0.57 -9.51 -9.34
N TYR A 71 -0.11 -8.84 -8.30
CA TYR A 71 -0.97 -8.09 -7.39
C TYR A 71 -1.81 -7.05 -8.11
N ARG A 72 -1.20 -6.24 -8.98
CA ARG A 72 -1.89 -5.21 -9.77
C ARG A 72 -2.94 -5.78 -10.72
N ILE A 73 -2.64 -6.91 -11.36
CA ILE A 73 -3.56 -7.60 -12.28
C ILE A 73 -4.76 -8.19 -11.51
N GLN A 74 -4.52 -8.81 -10.36
CA GLN A 74 -5.55 -9.49 -9.57
C GLN A 74 -6.41 -8.54 -8.74
N THR A 75 -5.90 -7.35 -8.42
CA THR A 75 -6.64 -6.36 -7.64
C THR A 75 -7.53 -5.53 -8.55
N GLU A 76 -8.84 -5.76 -8.48
CA GLU A 76 -9.83 -4.96 -9.22
C GLU A 76 -9.76 -3.49 -8.81
N PRO A 77 -9.85 -2.53 -9.75
CA PRO A 77 -9.82 -1.10 -9.46
C PRO A 77 -10.85 -0.68 -8.39
N GLU A 78 -12.02 -1.29 -8.41
CA GLU A 78 -13.10 -1.06 -7.43
C GLU A 78 -12.68 -1.45 -6.01
N LYS A 79 -11.95 -2.54 -5.83
CA LYS A 79 -11.42 -2.95 -4.51
C LYS A 79 -10.34 -2.00 -4.00
N ARG A 80 -9.53 -1.40 -4.89
CA ARG A 80 -8.54 -0.38 -4.52
C ARG A 80 -9.19 0.90 -4.01
N ILE A 81 -10.30 1.32 -4.60
CA ILE A 81 -11.07 2.48 -4.14
C ILE A 81 -11.73 2.20 -2.78
N GLU A 82 -12.16 0.96 -2.55
CA GLU A 82 -12.88 0.58 -1.34
C GLU A 82 -12.00 0.72 -0.08
N TYR A 83 -10.77 0.21 -0.05
CA TYR A 83 -9.93 0.28 1.14
C TYR A 83 -9.39 1.70 1.44
N ARG A 84 -9.35 2.62 0.48
CA ARG A 84 -9.03 4.04 0.73
C ARG A 84 -9.98 4.66 1.76
N LYS A 85 -11.22 4.21 1.82
CA LYS A 85 -12.22 4.64 2.80
C LYS A 85 -11.86 4.29 4.24
N PHE A 86 -10.94 3.32 4.44
CA PHE A 86 -10.48 2.95 5.77
C PHE A 86 -9.52 3.98 6.37
N PHE A 87 -8.88 4.77 5.53
CA PHE A 87 -7.99 5.86 5.95
C PHE A 87 -8.83 7.08 6.33
N LYS A 88 -8.60 7.62 7.53
CA LYS A 88 -9.36 8.73 8.09
C LYS A 88 -8.44 9.86 8.49
N GLU A 89 -8.80 11.09 8.12
CA GLU A 89 -7.97 12.27 8.39
C GLU A 89 -7.81 12.53 9.89
N GLU A 90 -8.85 12.30 10.68
CA GLU A 90 -8.85 12.51 12.13
C GLU A 90 -7.95 11.57 12.92
N ILE A 91 -7.46 10.48 12.30
CA ILE A 91 -6.47 9.55 12.83
C ILE A 91 -5.18 9.52 12.01
N PHE A 92 -4.91 10.61 11.29
CA PHE A 92 -3.65 10.86 10.59
C PHE A 92 -2.77 11.80 11.40
N PHE A 93 -1.52 11.41 11.60
CA PHE A 93 -0.51 12.17 12.35
C PHE A 93 0.60 12.63 11.40
N PRO A 94 0.66 13.91 11.05
CA PRO A 94 1.71 14.42 10.15
C PRO A 94 3.11 14.45 10.78
N ALA A 95 3.17 14.51 12.12
CA ALA A 95 4.41 14.54 12.91
C ALA A 95 4.15 13.97 14.30
N LEU A 96 4.25 12.64 14.44
CA LEU A 96 4.08 11.98 15.74
C LEU A 96 5.44 11.86 16.43
N GLU A 97 5.57 12.47 17.61
CA GLU A 97 6.70 12.23 18.48
C GLU A 97 6.53 10.91 19.23
N ALA A 98 7.52 10.02 19.14
CA ALA A 98 7.57 8.77 19.89
C ALA A 98 9.02 8.30 20.04
N GLN A 99 9.34 7.67 21.19
CA GLN A 99 10.68 7.17 21.49
C GLN A 99 10.80 5.65 21.26
N SER A 100 9.67 4.96 21.07
CA SER A 100 9.62 3.50 20.91
C SER A 100 8.40 3.07 20.13
N ALA A 101 8.44 1.86 19.58
CA ALA A 101 7.28 1.21 18.92
C ALA A 101 6.06 1.17 19.85
N LYS A 102 6.27 0.81 21.14
CA LYS A 102 5.21 0.78 22.14
C LYS A 102 4.54 2.14 22.30
N GLU A 103 5.31 3.21 22.41
CA GLU A 103 4.79 4.58 22.57
C GLU A 103 4.04 5.03 21.32
N ALA A 104 4.57 4.74 20.12
CA ALA A 104 3.91 5.05 18.87
C ALA A 104 2.54 4.34 18.77
N ILE A 105 2.50 3.03 19.02
CA ILE A 105 1.25 2.23 19.02
C ILE A 105 0.28 2.80 20.08
N GLU A 106 0.75 3.13 21.28
CA GLU A 106 -0.07 3.70 22.36
C GLU A 106 -0.74 5.00 21.93
N LYS A 107 0.01 5.93 21.37
CA LYS A 107 -0.52 7.24 20.92
C LYS A 107 -1.51 7.09 19.78
N ILE A 108 -1.21 6.26 18.79
CA ILE A 108 -2.10 6.04 17.64
C ILE A 108 -3.40 5.36 18.10
N THR A 109 -3.31 4.28 18.90
CA THR A 109 -4.49 3.57 19.40
C THR A 109 -5.36 4.43 20.29
N ASN A 110 -4.79 5.24 21.17
CA ASN A 110 -5.54 6.18 22.01
C ASN A 110 -6.36 7.16 21.16
N ARG A 111 -5.76 7.71 20.11
CA ARG A 111 -6.49 8.60 19.20
C ARG A 111 -7.59 7.86 18.44
N MET A 112 -7.32 6.65 17.98
CA MET A 112 -8.32 5.83 17.30
C MET A 112 -9.50 5.50 18.23
N ILE A 113 -9.25 5.26 19.53
CA ILE A 113 -10.31 5.05 20.53
C ILE A 113 -11.13 6.32 20.72
N GLN A 114 -10.48 7.48 20.86
CA GLN A 114 -11.17 8.77 20.99
C GLN A 114 -12.09 9.08 19.80
N CYS A 115 -11.71 8.64 18.60
CA CYS A 115 -12.48 8.82 17.39
C CYS A 115 -13.50 7.68 17.11
N GLY A 116 -13.54 6.66 17.97
CA GLY A 116 -14.48 5.53 17.83
C GLY A 116 -14.06 4.46 16.79
N TYR A 117 -12.81 4.46 16.34
CA TYR A 117 -12.26 3.50 15.37
C TYR A 117 -11.56 2.31 15.99
N LEU A 118 -11.40 2.31 17.31
CA LEU A 118 -10.80 1.23 18.09
C LEU A 118 -11.44 1.18 19.47
N ASP A 119 -11.38 0.02 20.13
CA ASP A 119 -11.71 -0.15 21.53
C ASP A 119 -10.52 -0.66 22.34
N GLU A 120 -10.63 -0.64 23.68
CA GLU A 120 -9.53 -1.08 24.59
C GLU A 120 -9.18 -2.56 24.39
N ARG A 121 -10.15 -3.40 24.03
CA ARG A 121 -9.93 -4.84 23.78
C ARG A 121 -9.11 -5.06 22.53
N THR A 122 -9.46 -4.38 21.44
CA THR A 122 -8.72 -4.44 20.18
C THR A 122 -7.33 -3.83 20.35
N LYS A 123 -7.18 -2.73 21.11
CA LYS A 123 -5.87 -2.15 21.46
C LYS A 123 -5.00 -3.18 22.18
N ALA A 124 -5.51 -3.87 23.18
CA ALA A 124 -4.76 -4.92 23.91
C ALA A 124 -4.28 -6.01 22.94
N SER A 125 -5.15 -6.41 21.98
CA SER A 125 -4.82 -7.40 20.96
C SER A 125 -3.75 -6.94 19.96
N VAL A 126 -3.65 -5.63 19.67
CA VAL A 126 -2.53 -5.07 18.88
C VAL A 126 -1.21 -5.27 19.60
N PHE A 127 -1.15 -4.99 20.90
CA PHE A 127 0.07 -5.20 21.70
C PHE A 127 0.45 -6.68 21.82
N GLU A 128 -0.54 -7.57 21.95
CA GLU A 128 -0.29 -9.01 21.93
C GLU A 128 0.30 -9.46 20.60
N ARG A 129 -0.25 -8.96 19.48
CA ARG A 129 0.26 -9.27 18.14
C ARG A 129 1.71 -8.81 17.96
N GLU A 130 2.03 -7.60 18.40
CA GLU A 130 3.38 -7.05 18.29
C GLU A 130 4.41 -7.84 19.12
N LYS A 131 4.01 -8.37 20.28
CA LYS A 131 4.87 -9.25 21.10
C LYS A 131 5.16 -10.60 20.45
N LEU A 132 4.21 -11.16 19.69
CA LEU A 132 4.38 -12.44 19.01
C LEU A 132 5.39 -12.36 17.88
N SER A 133 5.35 -11.29 17.10
CA SER A 133 6.25 -11.01 16.01
C SER A 133 6.13 -9.54 15.64
N SER A 134 7.25 -8.89 15.49
CA SER A 134 7.29 -7.49 15.08
C SER A 134 6.62 -7.28 13.73
N THR A 135 5.93 -6.15 13.59
CA THR A 135 5.14 -5.81 12.41
C THR A 135 5.85 -4.86 11.45
N GLU A 136 7.16 -4.69 11.60
CA GLU A 136 7.92 -3.93 10.62
C GLU A 136 7.88 -4.59 9.24
N LEU A 137 7.71 -3.76 8.23
CA LEU A 137 7.94 -4.08 6.82
C LEU A 137 9.31 -3.55 6.37
N ALA A 138 9.66 -3.75 5.11
CA ALA A 138 10.79 -3.05 4.51
C ALA A 138 10.54 -1.52 4.42
N GLY A 139 11.59 -0.75 4.10
CA GLY A 139 11.46 0.66 3.73
C GLY A 139 11.03 1.59 4.86
N MET A 140 11.43 1.32 6.10
CA MET A 140 11.13 2.18 7.26
C MET A 140 9.64 2.24 7.64
N ILE A 141 8.89 1.18 7.38
CA ILE A 141 7.45 1.10 7.60
C ILE A 141 7.11 0.00 8.60
N ALA A 142 6.15 0.26 9.49
CA ALA A 142 5.52 -0.74 10.34
C ALA A 142 4.01 -0.79 10.11
N VAL A 143 3.42 -1.98 10.26
CA VAL A 143 1.99 -2.24 10.04
C VAL A 143 1.39 -2.98 11.24
N PRO A 144 1.35 -2.36 12.43
CA PRO A 144 0.74 -2.98 13.60
C PRO A 144 -0.76 -3.22 13.38
N HIS A 145 -1.23 -4.37 13.83
CA HIS A 145 -2.63 -4.80 13.73
C HIS A 145 -2.97 -5.78 14.85
N ALA A 146 -4.25 -5.99 15.12
CA ALA A 146 -4.69 -6.89 16.17
C ALA A 146 -4.67 -8.37 15.73
N VAL A 147 -4.49 -9.30 16.67
CA VAL A 147 -4.81 -10.73 16.48
C VAL A 147 -6.31 -10.91 16.36
N GLU A 148 -7.05 -10.30 17.29
CA GLU A 148 -8.52 -10.25 17.27
C GLU A 148 -8.99 -8.81 17.28
N ASN A 149 -9.92 -8.50 16.40
CA ASN A 149 -10.52 -7.18 16.27
C ASN A 149 -12.00 -7.22 16.63
N PHE A 150 -12.40 -6.44 17.61
CA PHE A 150 -13.75 -6.40 18.15
C PHE A 150 -14.60 -5.24 17.59
N MET A 151 -14.05 -4.51 16.65
CA MET A 151 -14.76 -3.42 15.97
C MET A 151 -15.73 -3.96 14.91
N GLN A 152 -16.62 -3.08 14.41
CA GLN A 152 -17.55 -3.41 13.33
C GLN A 152 -17.05 -2.86 11.99
N ASP A 153 -16.46 -1.68 11.99
CA ASP A 153 -16.01 -1.00 10.79
C ASP A 153 -14.47 -0.94 10.71
N PRO A 154 -13.90 -1.11 9.52
CA PRO A 154 -12.47 -1.01 9.32
C PRO A 154 -11.97 0.43 9.36
N ALA A 155 -10.77 0.63 9.91
CA ALA A 155 -10.06 1.90 9.88
C ALA A 155 -8.54 1.69 9.88
N VAL A 156 -7.81 2.66 9.33
CA VAL A 156 -6.35 2.67 9.31
C VAL A 156 -5.85 4.00 9.87
N GLY A 157 -5.22 3.96 11.03
CA GLY A 157 -4.49 5.09 11.59
C GLY A 157 -3.09 5.19 10.96
N VAL A 158 -2.70 6.38 10.52
CA VAL A 158 -1.39 6.59 9.89
C VAL A 158 -0.59 7.65 10.63
N ALA A 159 0.65 7.34 10.93
CA ALA A 159 1.56 8.28 11.58
C ALA A 159 2.88 8.40 10.82
N VAL A 160 3.24 9.63 10.46
CA VAL A 160 4.60 9.99 10.09
C VAL A 160 5.31 10.39 11.38
N LEU A 161 6.32 9.64 11.80
CA LEU A 161 7.08 9.97 13.00
C LEU A 161 7.98 11.19 12.74
N GLU A 162 8.16 12.05 13.73
CA GLU A 162 9.07 13.20 13.61
C GLU A 162 10.49 12.77 13.30
N LYS A 163 10.94 11.69 13.95
CA LYS A 163 12.24 11.06 13.74
C LYS A 163 12.07 9.56 13.62
N PRO A 164 12.92 8.87 12.86
CA PRO A 164 12.94 7.42 12.85
C PRO A 164 13.20 6.87 14.26
N ILE A 165 12.49 5.81 14.62
CA ILE A 165 12.69 5.06 15.85
C ILE A 165 13.08 3.63 15.55
N ILE A 166 13.81 2.99 16.47
CA ILE A 166 14.10 1.56 16.34
C ILE A 166 12.82 0.78 16.69
N TRP A 167 12.34 0.06 15.67
CA TRP A 167 11.20 -0.85 15.78
C TRP A 167 11.74 -2.27 15.72
N ASN A 168 11.89 -2.91 16.86
CA ASN A 168 12.61 -4.15 16.99
C ASN A 168 14.09 -4.06 16.50
N ARG A 169 14.38 -4.24 15.22
CA ARG A 169 15.75 -4.25 14.66
C ARG A 169 16.00 -3.25 13.55
N VAL A 170 14.97 -2.58 13.07
CA VAL A 170 15.05 -1.65 11.94
C VAL A 170 14.51 -0.28 12.32
N ASN A 171 14.95 0.75 11.62
CA ASN A 171 14.38 2.08 11.75
C ASN A 171 13.02 2.12 11.05
N VAL A 172 12.03 2.70 11.74
CA VAL A 172 10.68 2.96 11.22
C VAL A 172 10.38 4.44 11.39
N GLN A 173 9.78 5.04 10.38
CA GLN A 173 9.32 6.42 10.40
C GLN A 173 7.87 6.57 9.93
N LEU A 174 7.30 5.55 9.28
CA LEU A 174 5.92 5.56 8.83
C LEU A 174 5.17 4.34 9.41
N VAL A 175 4.08 4.61 10.11
CA VAL A 175 3.30 3.58 10.80
C VAL A 175 1.88 3.56 10.25
N PHE A 176 1.40 2.38 9.85
CA PHE A 176 0.02 2.11 9.46
C PHE A 176 -0.60 1.17 10.49
N LEU A 177 -1.42 1.67 11.38
CA LEU A 177 -2.11 0.86 12.37
C LEU A 177 -3.47 0.40 11.84
N LEU A 178 -3.59 -0.90 11.55
CA LEU A 178 -4.76 -1.48 10.92
C LEU A 178 -5.77 -1.97 11.96
N SER A 179 -6.97 -1.42 11.88
CA SER A 179 -8.16 -1.95 12.58
C SER A 179 -9.09 -2.57 11.54
N ILE A 180 -8.89 -3.85 11.24
CA ILE A 180 -9.66 -4.59 10.22
C ILE A 180 -10.46 -5.68 10.94
N PRO A 181 -11.77 -5.50 11.18
CA PRO A 181 -12.60 -6.47 11.87
C PRO A 181 -12.88 -7.73 11.02
N ARG A 182 -13.28 -8.80 11.69
CA ARG A 182 -13.46 -10.14 11.09
C ARG A 182 -14.25 -10.16 9.77
N PRO A 183 -15.38 -9.43 9.61
CA PRO A 183 -16.11 -9.41 8.34
C PRO A 183 -15.29 -8.89 7.16
N PHE A 184 -14.22 -8.12 7.42
CA PHE A 184 -13.34 -7.50 6.44
C PHE A 184 -11.96 -8.17 6.33
N TYR A 185 -11.73 -9.31 6.96
CA TYR A 185 -10.39 -9.95 6.97
C TYR A 185 -9.84 -10.25 5.57
N LYS A 186 -10.69 -10.44 4.58
CA LYS A 186 -10.26 -10.56 3.18
C LYS A 186 -9.55 -9.32 2.65
N MET A 187 -9.75 -8.15 3.31
CA MET A 187 -9.10 -6.89 2.94
C MET A 187 -7.75 -6.68 3.65
N LEU A 188 -7.45 -7.44 4.70
CA LEU A 188 -6.22 -7.25 5.48
C LEU A 188 -4.96 -7.40 4.61
N GLU A 189 -4.83 -8.52 3.94
CA GLU A 189 -3.67 -8.76 3.07
C GLU A 189 -3.62 -7.80 1.87
N PRO A 190 -4.69 -7.54 1.11
CA PRO A 190 -4.72 -6.51 0.08
C PRO A 190 -4.30 -5.12 0.56
N VAL A 191 -4.71 -4.69 1.75
CA VAL A 191 -4.31 -3.40 2.35
C VAL A 191 -2.80 -3.40 2.65
N ILE A 192 -2.27 -4.44 3.28
CA ILE A 192 -0.83 -4.56 3.58
C ILE A 192 -0.01 -4.58 2.28
N GLN A 193 -0.44 -5.33 1.28
CA GLN A 193 0.21 -5.39 -0.03
C GLN A 193 0.17 -4.04 -0.76
N SER A 194 -0.95 -3.31 -0.67
CA SER A 194 -1.06 -1.96 -1.22
C SER A 194 -0.09 -0.99 -0.54
N ILE A 195 0.02 -1.04 0.79
CA ILE A 195 0.99 -0.25 1.55
C ILE A 195 2.42 -0.58 1.08
N TYR A 196 2.77 -1.85 1.03
CA TYR A 196 4.08 -2.28 0.57
C TYR A 196 4.38 -1.78 -0.85
N TYR A 197 3.48 -2.05 -1.79
CA TYR A 197 3.66 -1.66 -3.19
C TYR A 197 3.82 -0.15 -3.36
N ASN A 198 2.91 0.63 -2.79
CA ASN A 198 2.90 2.08 -3.01
C ASN A 198 4.00 2.81 -2.23
N PHE A 199 4.31 2.38 -1.01
CA PHE A 199 5.26 3.09 -0.13
C PHE A 199 6.68 2.54 -0.20
N VAL A 200 6.87 1.25 -0.41
CA VAL A 200 8.22 0.66 -0.52
C VAL A 200 8.67 0.62 -1.98
N THR A 201 7.87 0.01 -2.87
CA THR A 201 8.27 -0.23 -4.26
C THR A 201 8.20 1.06 -5.12
N ARG A 202 7.16 1.89 -4.93
CA ARG A 202 6.93 3.13 -5.73
C ARG A 202 7.38 4.42 -5.06
N ASN A 203 8.27 4.36 -4.09
CA ASN A 203 8.83 5.52 -3.39
C ASN A 203 7.79 6.41 -2.67
N GLY A 204 6.64 5.87 -2.32
CA GLY A 204 5.61 6.62 -1.59
C GLY A 204 6.08 7.09 -0.22
N PHE A 205 7.02 6.36 0.41
CA PHE A 205 7.63 6.76 1.67
C PHE A 205 8.30 8.14 1.57
N GLN A 206 9.14 8.38 0.56
CA GLN A 206 9.83 9.66 0.37
C GLN A 206 8.86 10.81 0.11
N ARG A 207 7.80 10.55 -0.65
CA ARG A 207 6.73 11.52 -0.90
C ARG A 207 5.99 11.85 0.40
N MET A 208 5.71 10.85 1.23
CA MET A 208 5.02 11.01 2.50
C MET A 208 5.86 11.74 3.52
N GLU A 209 7.15 11.39 3.65
CA GLU A 209 8.10 12.07 4.53
C GLU A 209 8.21 13.57 4.21
N LYS A 210 8.24 13.91 2.93
CA LYS A 210 8.35 15.28 2.45
C LYS A 210 7.06 16.09 2.64
N SER A 211 5.91 15.52 2.30
CA SER A 211 4.64 16.26 2.27
C SER A 211 3.90 16.23 3.60
N ARG A 212 3.95 15.12 4.32
CA ARG A 212 3.29 14.89 5.62
C ARG A 212 1.82 15.33 5.63
N SER A 213 1.09 15.07 4.53
CA SER A 213 -0.30 15.46 4.39
C SER A 213 -1.22 14.28 4.09
N PHE A 214 -2.44 14.33 4.62
CA PHE A 214 -3.46 13.30 4.37
C PHE A 214 -3.85 13.24 2.89
N LYS A 215 -3.91 14.39 2.23
CA LYS A 215 -4.19 14.44 0.79
C LYS A 215 -3.13 13.67 -0.01
N GLU A 216 -1.86 13.83 0.31
CA GLU A 216 -0.79 13.10 -0.37
C GLU A 216 -0.82 11.61 -0.05
N LEU A 217 -1.17 11.23 1.18
CA LEU A 217 -1.41 9.83 1.55
C LEU A 217 -2.43 9.18 0.60
N LEU A 218 -3.56 9.82 0.37
CA LEU A 218 -4.60 9.32 -0.54
C LEU A 218 -4.16 9.30 -2.00
N ASN A 219 -3.30 10.24 -2.42
CA ASN A 219 -2.74 10.27 -3.77
C ASN A 219 -1.73 9.14 -4.01
N ILE A 220 -1.02 8.70 -2.97
CA ILE A 220 -0.05 7.60 -3.05
C ILE A 220 -0.78 6.25 -3.13
N LEU A 221 -1.84 6.08 -2.35
CA LEU A 221 -2.66 4.86 -2.33
C LEU A 221 -3.43 4.66 -3.63
#